data_72f412d910f1da2704d0e1734f9ddeb8
#
_entry.id   72f412d910f1da2704d0e1734f9ddeb8
#
_cell.length_a   1.000
_cell.length_b   1.000
_cell.length_c   1.000
_cell.angle_alpha   90.00
_cell.angle_beta   90.00
_cell.angle_gamma   90.00
#
_symmetry.space_group_name_H-M   'P 1'
#
loop_
_entity.id
_entity.type
_entity.pdbx_description
1 polymer ?
#
loop_
_entity_poly.entity_id
_entity_poly.type
_entity_poly.pdbx_seq_one_letter_code
_entity_poly.pdbx_strand_id
1 'polypeptide(L)'
;MKIIKYVLILTLVILIGGFLYFTNRTPVSPFKIEEFVKDSLRLEVNYSRPYKKNRLIFGSEADALVPYGEYWRLGADAATTFESNLDINFGGTKINSGKYRMYAVPNENSWKITLNSEPDKFGYFEPNYDKDVISIDVPSQPLLNSLEQFTISFEDNENGLSLIHI
;
A
#
# COMPACT_ATOMS: atom_id res chain seq x y z
N MET A 1 35.22 9.94 40.35
CA MET A 1 34.96 8.58 39.83
C MET A 1 33.52 8.07 40.06
N LYS A 2 32.93 8.17 41.26
CA LYS A 2 31.56 7.67 41.54
C LYS A 2 30.47 8.36 40.67
N ILE A 3 30.52 9.69 40.54
CA ILE A 3 29.53 10.47 39.76
C ILE A 3 29.53 10.05 38.29
N ILE A 4 30.70 9.89 37.67
CA ILE A 4 30.84 9.45 36.27
C ILE A 4 30.20 8.08 36.08
N LYS A 5 30.38 7.15 37.02
CA LYS A 5 29.75 5.82 36.96
C LYS A 5 28.22 5.92 36.98
N TYR A 6 27.63 6.77 37.83
CA TYR A 6 26.17 6.94 37.87
C TYR A 6 25.62 7.61 36.59
N VAL A 7 26.35 8.59 36.06
CA VAL A 7 25.97 9.22 34.77
C VAL A 7 25.97 8.18 33.64
N LEU A 8 27.01 7.36 33.55
CA LEU A 8 27.08 6.32 32.52
C LEU A 8 25.95 5.29 32.67
N ILE A 9 25.63 4.86 33.88
CA ILE A 9 24.51 3.93 34.13
C ILE A 9 23.18 4.57 33.72
N LEU A 10 22.94 5.82 34.10
CA LEU A 10 21.71 6.53 33.73
C LEU A 10 21.57 6.69 32.23
N THR A 11 22.64 7.05 31.52
CA THR A 11 22.64 7.13 30.06
C THR A 11 22.33 5.79 29.42
N LEU A 12 22.92 4.69 29.91
CA LEU A 12 22.66 3.34 29.43
C LEU A 12 21.19 2.96 29.62
N VAL A 13 20.61 3.24 30.79
CA VAL A 13 19.19 2.97 31.06
C VAL A 13 18.28 3.75 30.12
N ILE A 14 18.57 5.02 29.85
CA ILE A 14 17.80 5.83 28.89
C ILE A 14 17.91 5.26 27.48
N LEU A 15 19.10 4.85 27.05
CA LEU A 15 19.30 4.27 25.72
C LEU A 15 18.56 2.92 25.58
N ILE A 16 18.63 2.04 26.58
CA ILE A 16 17.90 0.78 26.58
C ILE A 16 16.40 1.03 26.61
N GLY A 17 15.92 1.92 27.48
CA GLY A 17 14.50 2.29 27.55
C GLY A 17 13.98 2.86 26.24
N GLY A 18 14.74 3.76 25.61
CA GLY A 18 14.45 4.31 24.30
C GLY A 18 14.41 3.23 23.21
N PHE A 19 15.40 2.35 23.18
CA PHE A 19 15.46 1.22 22.24
C PHE A 19 14.23 0.31 22.38
N LEU A 20 13.92 -0.11 23.64
CA LEU A 20 12.75 -0.94 23.91
C LEU A 20 11.43 -0.27 23.54
N TYR A 21 11.30 1.03 23.77
CA TYR A 21 10.14 1.82 23.37
C TYR A 21 9.97 1.81 21.85
N PHE A 22 11.02 2.07 21.09
CA PHE A 22 10.95 2.10 19.63
C PHE A 22 10.71 0.72 19.02
N THR A 23 11.30 -0.35 19.57
CA THR A 23 11.14 -1.72 19.04
C THR A 23 9.77 -2.33 19.35
N ASN A 24 9.11 -1.90 20.45
CA ASN A 24 7.78 -2.40 20.82
C ASN A 24 6.64 -1.48 20.37
N ARG A 25 6.94 -0.39 19.65
CA ARG A 25 5.90 0.50 19.16
C ARG A 25 5.12 -0.16 18.03
N THR A 26 3.79 -0.26 18.17
CA THR A 26 2.92 -0.72 17.08
C THR A 26 3.02 0.24 15.89
N PRO A 27 3.25 -0.26 14.68
CA PRO A 27 3.27 0.59 13.48
C PRO A 27 1.96 1.35 13.31
N VAL A 28 2.03 2.62 12.94
CA VAL A 28 0.86 3.46 12.65
C VAL A 28 0.10 2.95 11.42
N SER A 29 0.82 2.32 10.50
CA SER A 29 0.29 1.70 9.28
C SER A 29 0.92 0.32 9.13
N PRO A 30 0.35 -0.73 9.74
CA PRO A 30 0.93 -2.07 9.69
C PRO A 30 1.13 -2.56 8.26
N PHE A 31 2.28 -3.14 8.01
CA PHE A 31 2.59 -3.78 6.73
C PHE A 31 1.81 -5.08 6.59
N LYS A 32 1.33 -5.37 5.37
CA LYS A 32 0.65 -6.62 5.02
C LYS A 32 1.14 -7.13 3.68
N ILE A 33 1.21 -8.44 3.57
CA ILE A 33 1.33 -9.19 2.33
C ILE A 33 0.00 -9.86 2.10
N GLU A 34 -0.61 -9.63 0.95
CA GLU A 34 -1.79 -10.33 0.48
C GLU A 34 -1.38 -11.23 -0.68
N GLU A 35 -1.67 -12.52 -0.57
CA GLU A 35 -1.28 -13.53 -1.55
C GLU A 35 -2.52 -14.22 -2.14
N PHE A 36 -2.43 -14.52 -3.43
CA PHE A 36 -3.36 -15.40 -4.13
C PHE A 36 -2.57 -16.50 -4.84
N VAL A 37 -2.95 -17.74 -4.60
CA VAL A 37 -2.33 -18.92 -5.23
C VAL A 37 -3.41 -19.78 -5.85
N LYS A 38 -3.27 -20.05 -7.16
CA LYS A 38 -4.15 -20.96 -7.90
C LYS A 38 -3.31 -21.72 -8.92
N ASP A 39 -3.24 -23.03 -8.76
CA ASP A 39 -2.37 -23.90 -9.56
C ASP A 39 -0.90 -23.43 -9.51
N SER A 40 -0.34 -23.01 -10.65
CA SER A 40 1.01 -22.46 -10.76
C SER A 40 1.09 -20.95 -10.65
N LEU A 41 -0.05 -20.26 -10.64
CA LEU A 41 -0.12 -18.82 -10.52
C LEU A 41 0.01 -18.40 -9.06
N ARG A 42 0.91 -17.46 -8.79
CA ARG A 42 1.01 -16.73 -7.52
C ARG A 42 1.00 -15.24 -7.80
N LEU A 43 0.08 -14.55 -7.16
CA LEU A 43 0.01 -13.10 -7.11
C LEU A 43 0.28 -12.64 -5.69
N GLU A 44 0.96 -11.50 -5.56
CA GLU A 44 1.29 -10.92 -4.27
C GLU A 44 1.11 -9.41 -4.32
N VAL A 45 0.47 -8.85 -3.28
CA VAL A 45 0.42 -7.40 -3.05
C VAL A 45 1.05 -7.10 -1.70
N ASN A 46 2.08 -6.26 -1.70
CA ASN A 46 2.76 -5.78 -0.50
C ASN A 46 2.38 -4.32 -0.26
N TYR A 47 1.81 -4.01 0.89
CA TYR A 47 1.31 -2.67 1.18
C TYR A 47 1.26 -2.37 2.68
N SER A 48 1.25 -1.08 3.03
CA SER A 48 1.02 -0.61 4.39
C SER A 48 -0.43 -0.16 4.55
N ARG A 49 -1.04 -0.50 5.69
CA ARG A 49 -2.47 -0.36 5.98
C ARG A 49 -2.74 0.82 6.92
N PRO A 50 -2.92 2.05 6.42
CA PRO A 50 -3.28 3.17 7.27
C PRO A 50 -4.71 3.04 7.81
N TYR A 51 -4.95 3.62 8.98
CA TYR A 51 -6.27 3.75 9.58
C TYR A 51 -6.92 5.06 9.13
N LYS A 52 -8.23 5.04 8.93
CA LYS A 52 -9.04 6.21 8.55
C LYS A 52 -9.06 7.29 9.64
N LYS A 53 -9.24 6.90 10.89
CA LYS A 53 -9.24 7.80 12.07
C LYS A 53 -10.18 8.98 11.90
N ASN A 54 -11.42 8.73 11.50
CA ASN A 54 -12.47 9.74 11.26
C ASN A 54 -12.10 10.84 10.24
N ARG A 55 -11.06 10.63 9.41
CA ARG A 55 -10.68 11.59 8.36
C ARG A 55 -11.51 11.37 7.11
N LEU A 56 -11.76 12.43 6.35
CA LEU A 56 -12.17 12.33 4.96
C LEU A 56 -10.95 11.86 4.14
N ILE A 57 -11.03 10.67 3.55
CA ILE A 57 -9.88 10.11 2.82
C ILE A 57 -9.93 10.58 1.36
N PHE A 58 -11.05 10.38 0.67
CA PHE A 58 -11.22 10.76 -0.73
C PHE A 58 -12.35 11.76 -0.85
N GLY A 59 -12.23 12.75 -1.71
CA GLY A 59 -13.27 13.76 -1.95
C GLY A 59 -12.82 14.85 -2.91
N SER A 60 -13.77 15.70 -3.27
CA SER A 60 -13.52 16.92 -4.04
C SER A 60 -13.13 18.10 -3.14
N GLU A 61 -13.33 17.98 -1.84
CA GLU A 61 -13.07 19.03 -0.87
C GLU A 61 -11.57 19.18 -0.61
N ALA A 62 -11.16 20.40 -0.31
CA ALA A 62 -9.76 20.73 -0.05
C ALA A 62 -9.17 20.06 1.21
N ASP A 63 -10.03 19.55 2.12
CA ASP A 63 -9.65 18.85 3.33
C ASP A 63 -9.60 17.33 3.17
N ALA A 64 -9.94 16.79 2.00
CA ALA A 64 -9.71 15.37 1.70
C ALA A 64 -8.22 15.05 1.74
N LEU A 65 -7.87 13.94 2.37
CA LEU A 65 -6.47 13.49 2.49
C LEU A 65 -5.86 13.19 1.10
N VAL A 66 -6.67 12.67 0.20
CA VAL A 66 -6.37 12.40 -1.21
C VAL A 66 -7.51 13.01 -2.03
N PRO A 67 -7.36 14.22 -2.57
CA PRO A 67 -8.33 14.80 -3.47
C PRO A 67 -8.55 13.96 -4.72
N TYR A 68 -9.73 14.02 -5.30
CA TYR A 68 -10.00 13.34 -6.57
C TYR A 68 -9.09 13.89 -7.68
N GLY A 69 -8.58 12.97 -8.51
CA GLY A 69 -7.65 13.29 -9.59
C GLY A 69 -6.17 13.31 -9.17
N GLU A 70 -5.88 13.17 -7.87
CA GLU A 70 -4.52 13.23 -7.37
C GLU A 70 -3.90 11.83 -7.19
N TYR A 71 -2.57 11.77 -7.31
CA TYR A 71 -1.81 10.55 -7.08
C TYR A 71 -1.99 10.01 -5.65
N TRP A 72 -2.24 8.70 -5.54
CA TRP A 72 -2.24 7.99 -4.28
C TRP A 72 -1.44 6.68 -4.37
N ARG A 73 -0.48 6.52 -3.46
CA ARG A 73 0.40 5.34 -3.39
C ARG A 73 -0.27 4.03 -2.97
N LEU A 74 -1.62 3.98 -2.85
CA LEU A 74 -2.38 2.81 -2.37
C LEU A 74 -1.92 2.32 -1.00
N GLY A 75 -1.94 3.23 0.00
CA GLY A 75 -1.55 2.93 1.37
C GLY A 75 -0.70 4.01 2.01
N ALA A 76 0.29 3.60 2.78
CA ALA A 76 1.20 4.48 3.52
C ALA A 76 2.64 3.98 3.45
N ASP A 77 3.60 4.80 3.91
CA ASP A 77 5.02 4.50 4.01
C ASP A 77 5.66 4.12 2.66
N ALA A 78 6.06 2.86 2.48
CA ALA A 78 6.61 2.35 1.23
C ALA A 78 5.58 2.34 0.09
N ALA A 79 6.04 2.26 -1.14
CA ALA A 79 5.17 2.03 -2.28
C ALA A 79 4.47 0.67 -2.15
N THR A 80 3.19 0.64 -2.53
CA THR A 80 2.49 -0.63 -2.73
C THR A 80 3.04 -1.31 -3.97
N THR A 81 3.32 -2.61 -3.87
CA THR A 81 3.80 -3.41 -4.99
C THR A 81 2.86 -4.55 -5.31
N PHE A 82 2.76 -4.84 -6.59
CA PHE A 82 2.07 -6.01 -7.13
C PHE A 82 3.11 -6.91 -7.81
N GLU A 83 3.06 -8.20 -7.55
CA GLU A 83 3.97 -9.18 -8.16
C GLU A 83 3.19 -10.37 -8.72
N SER A 84 3.59 -10.82 -9.90
CA SER A 84 3.10 -12.06 -10.51
C SER A 84 4.28 -12.93 -10.96
N ASN A 85 4.23 -14.22 -10.64
CA ASN A 85 5.24 -15.18 -11.08
C ASN A 85 5.06 -15.64 -12.53
N LEU A 86 3.93 -15.36 -13.14
CA LEU A 86 3.60 -15.67 -14.54
C LEU A 86 3.11 -14.43 -15.28
N ASP A 87 3.20 -14.46 -16.61
CA ASP A 87 2.50 -13.47 -17.44
C ASP A 87 1.00 -13.57 -17.20
N ILE A 88 0.34 -12.44 -17.01
CA ILE A 88 -1.10 -12.37 -16.74
C ILE A 88 -1.79 -11.36 -17.64
N ASN A 89 -3.11 -11.47 -17.70
CA ASN A 89 -3.96 -10.43 -18.27
C ASN A 89 -4.40 -9.50 -17.12
N PHE A 90 -3.95 -8.25 -17.16
CA PHE A 90 -4.32 -7.23 -16.19
C PHE A 90 -5.24 -6.21 -16.86
N GLY A 91 -6.52 -6.19 -16.47
CA GLY A 91 -7.51 -5.27 -17.05
C GLY A 91 -7.66 -5.38 -18.58
N GLY A 92 -7.54 -6.59 -19.15
CA GLY A 92 -7.65 -6.84 -20.59
C GLY A 92 -6.33 -6.76 -21.36
N THR A 93 -5.23 -6.39 -20.74
CA THR A 93 -3.93 -6.29 -21.39
C THR A 93 -2.93 -7.27 -20.78
N LYS A 94 -2.18 -7.96 -21.64
CA LYS A 94 -1.12 -8.87 -21.18
C LYS A 94 0.04 -8.08 -20.61
N ILE A 95 0.47 -8.44 -19.39
CA ILE A 95 1.69 -7.96 -18.76
C ILE A 95 2.62 -9.14 -18.48
N ASN A 96 3.93 -8.90 -18.47
CA ASN A 96 4.92 -9.90 -18.14
C ASN A 96 4.91 -10.23 -16.65
N SER A 97 5.38 -11.43 -16.32
CA SER A 97 5.71 -11.77 -14.92
C SER A 97 6.74 -10.79 -14.36
N GLY A 98 6.63 -10.47 -13.08
CA GLY A 98 7.53 -9.54 -12.42
C GLY A 98 6.87 -8.76 -11.29
N LYS A 99 7.65 -7.87 -10.71
CA LYS A 99 7.24 -6.98 -9.62
C LYS A 99 7.08 -5.56 -10.15
N TYR A 100 5.98 -4.95 -9.79
CA TYR A 100 5.59 -3.60 -10.21
C TYR A 100 5.23 -2.76 -8.99
N ARG A 101 5.52 -1.47 -9.04
CA ARG A 101 4.88 -0.51 -8.16
C ARG A 101 3.42 -0.37 -8.59
N MET A 102 2.49 -0.43 -7.65
CA MET A 102 1.07 -0.21 -7.89
C MET A 102 0.62 1.08 -7.23
N TYR A 103 -0.09 1.92 -7.96
CA TYR A 103 -0.65 3.17 -7.43
C TYR A 103 -2.01 3.48 -8.06
N ALA A 104 -2.72 4.42 -7.49
CA ALA A 104 -4.02 4.84 -7.98
C ALA A 104 -4.15 6.35 -8.13
N VAL A 105 -5.10 6.76 -8.96
CA VAL A 105 -5.68 8.10 -8.99
C VAL A 105 -7.17 7.93 -8.74
N PRO A 106 -7.66 8.14 -7.51
CA PRO A 106 -9.07 8.03 -7.17
C PRO A 106 -9.89 9.15 -7.81
N ASN A 107 -11.09 8.82 -8.28
CA ASN A 107 -12.14 9.75 -8.66
C ASN A 107 -13.46 9.30 -8.00
N GLU A 108 -14.52 10.08 -8.16
CA GLU A 108 -15.79 9.81 -7.51
C GLU A 108 -16.41 8.46 -7.93
N ASN A 109 -16.41 8.17 -9.23
CA ASN A 109 -17.11 7.01 -9.79
C ASN A 109 -16.18 5.95 -10.38
N SER A 110 -14.88 6.22 -10.45
CA SER A 110 -13.87 5.30 -10.98
C SER A 110 -12.50 5.61 -10.42
N TRP A 111 -11.64 4.62 -10.37
CA TRP A 111 -10.24 4.77 -9.99
C TRP A 111 -9.36 4.34 -11.15
N LYS A 112 -8.33 5.12 -11.45
CA LYS A 112 -7.28 4.69 -12.35
C LYS A 112 -6.24 3.93 -11.53
N ILE A 113 -6.05 2.65 -11.84
CA ILE A 113 -5.02 1.79 -11.23
C ILE A 113 -3.89 1.63 -12.22
N THR A 114 -2.67 1.88 -11.78
CA THR A 114 -1.48 1.85 -12.63
C THR A 114 -0.41 0.93 -12.05
N LEU A 115 0.20 0.13 -12.93
CA LEU A 115 1.42 -0.62 -12.66
C LEU A 115 2.61 0.08 -13.31
N ASN A 116 3.66 0.32 -12.53
CA ASN A 116 4.86 1.03 -12.94
C ASN A 116 6.10 0.15 -12.72
N SER A 117 7.05 0.20 -13.61
CA SER A 117 8.23 -0.68 -13.63
C SER A 117 9.33 -0.32 -12.62
N GLU A 118 9.10 0.64 -11.70
CA GLU A 118 10.03 1.01 -10.63
C GLU A 118 9.49 0.61 -9.24
N PRO A 119 9.49 -0.71 -8.88
CA PRO A 119 8.88 -1.20 -7.64
C PRO A 119 9.61 -0.74 -6.36
N ASP A 120 10.91 -0.44 -6.45
CA ASP A 120 11.76 -0.17 -5.29
C ASP A 120 11.80 1.31 -4.87
N LYS A 121 11.00 2.17 -5.52
CA LYS A 121 10.94 3.58 -5.18
C LYS A 121 10.06 3.81 -3.94
N PHE A 122 10.44 4.81 -3.13
CA PHE A 122 9.66 5.19 -1.96
C PHE A 122 8.31 5.78 -2.35
N GLY A 123 7.23 5.30 -1.72
CA GLY A 123 5.86 5.61 -2.12
C GLY A 123 5.42 7.07 -1.95
N TYR A 124 6.11 7.85 -1.12
CA TYR A 124 5.78 9.27 -0.90
C TYR A 124 5.94 10.13 -2.17
N PHE A 125 6.97 9.83 -2.96
CA PHE A 125 7.21 10.56 -4.20
C PHE A 125 6.35 9.99 -5.32
N GLU A 126 5.87 10.87 -6.21
CA GLU A 126 5.21 10.47 -7.44
C GLU A 126 6.12 9.56 -8.27
N PRO A 127 5.54 8.60 -9.04
CA PRO A 127 6.32 7.76 -9.94
C PRO A 127 6.88 8.56 -11.12
N ASN A 128 7.88 8.01 -11.78
CA ASN A 128 8.19 8.42 -13.13
C ASN A 128 7.11 7.84 -14.06
N TYR A 129 6.20 8.67 -14.54
CA TYR A 129 5.08 8.27 -15.39
C TYR A 129 5.50 7.66 -16.74
N ASP A 130 6.72 7.98 -17.24
CA ASP A 130 7.29 7.33 -18.44
C ASP A 130 7.61 5.83 -18.22
N LYS A 131 7.55 5.37 -16.98
CA LYS A 131 7.79 3.98 -16.57
C LYS A 131 6.48 3.21 -16.29
N ASP A 132 5.34 3.82 -16.57
CA ASP A 132 4.07 3.14 -16.46
C ASP A 132 3.96 2.04 -17.52
N VAL A 133 3.62 0.84 -17.05
CA VAL A 133 3.48 -0.35 -17.89
C VAL A 133 2.05 -0.47 -18.39
N ILE A 134 1.11 -0.20 -17.51
CA ILE A 134 -0.32 -0.23 -17.79
C ILE A 134 -1.10 0.63 -16.82
N SER A 135 -2.14 1.29 -17.31
CA SER A 135 -3.18 1.94 -16.51
C SER A 135 -4.55 1.44 -16.93
N ILE A 136 -5.39 1.13 -15.95
CA ILE A 136 -6.78 0.70 -16.17
C ILE A 136 -7.71 1.57 -15.35
N ASP A 137 -8.88 1.89 -15.89
CA ASP A 137 -9.95 2.54 -15.15
C ASP A 137 -10.91 1.47 -14.62
N VAL A 138 -11.13 1.45 -13.32
CA VAL A 138 -12.03 0.53 -12.65
C VAL A 138 -13.16 1.31 -11.98
N PRO A 139 -14.44 0.88 -12.13
CA PRO A 139 -15.54 1.55 -11.46
C PRO A 139 -15.40 1.40 -9.94
N SER A 140 -15.60 2.50 -9.20
CA SER A 140 -15.68 2.47 -7.74
C SER A 140 -17.12 2.22 -7.30
N GLN A 141 -17.26 1.51 -6.17
CA GLN A 141 -18.56 1.27 -5.56
C GLN A 141 -18.49 1.65 -4.08
N PRO A 142 -19.49 2.37 -3.56
CA PRO A 142 -19.52 2.69 -2.14
C PRO A 142 -19.74 1.44 -1.30
N LEU A 143 -18.96 1.28 -0.24
CA LEU A 143 -19.17 0.24 0.75
C LEU A 143 -20.41 0.55 1.60
N LEU A 144 -21.19 -0.46 1.94
CA LEU A 144 -22.31 -0.34 2.88
C LEU A 144 -21.84 0.15 4.26
N ASN A 145 -20.67 -0.31 4.70
CA ASN A 145 -20.02 0.11 5.93
C ASN A 145 -18.60 0.57 5.62
N SER A 146 -18.24 1.72 6.14
CA SER A 146 -16.87 2.25 5.99
C SER A 146 -15.86 1.35 6.71
N LEU A 147 -14.79 0.99 6.03
CA LEU A 147 -13.66 0.30 6.65
C LEU A 147 -12.77 1.30 7.39
N GLU A 148 -12.41 0.96 8.61
CA GLU A 148 -11.49 1.77 9.42
C GLU A 148 -10.03 1.65 8.96
N GLN A 149 -9.68 0.51 8.40
CA GLN A 149 -8.31 0.25 7.95
C GLN A 149 -8.28 -0.10 6.46
N PHE A 150 -7.38 0.54 5.72
CA PHE A 150 -7.16 0.25 4.31
C PHE A 150 -6.89 -1.24 4.09
N THR A 151 -7.59 -1.83 3.14
CA THR A 151 -7.52 -3.27 2.87
C THR A 151 -7.52 -3.52 1.37
N ILE A 152 -6.56 -4.33 0.92
CA ILE A 152 -6.54 -4.95 -0.39
C ILE A 152 -6.77 -6.44 -0.18
N SER A 153 -7.60 -7.06 -1.02
CA SER A 153 -7.85 -8.49 -1.00
C SER A 153 -8.03 -9.03 -2.42
N PHE A 154 -7.72 -10.32 -2.60
CA PHE A 154 -8.03 -11.05 -3.81
C PHE A 154 -9.32 -11.83 -3.62
N GLU A 155 -10.13 -11.91 -4.66
CA GLU A 155 -11.25 -12.84 -4.75
C GLU A 155 -11.10 -13.69 -6.01
N ASP A 156 -11.32 -15.00 -5.85
CA ASP A 156 -11.44 -15.92 -6.98
C ASP A 156 -12.90 -16.00 -7.39
N ASN A 157 -13.19 -15.70 -8.63
CA ASN A 157 -14.51 -15.90 -9.16
C ASN A 157 -14.57 -17.19 -10.01
N GLU A 158 -15.79 -17.75 -10.16
CA GLU A 158 -16.03 -19.01 -10.86
C GLU A 158 -15.57 -19.00 -12.34
N ASN A 159 -15.33 -17.82 -12.92
CA ASN A 159 -14.85 -17.65 -14.29
C ASN A 159 -13.32 -17.66 -14.39
N GLY A 160 -12.60 -17.96 -13.30
CA GLY A 160 -11.12 -18.02 -13.26
C GLY A 160 -10.44 -16.67 -13.30
N LEU A 161 -11.17 -15.58 -13.04
CA LEU A 161 -10.63 -14.22 -12.89
C LEU A 161 -10.39 -13.97 -11.41
N SER A 162 -9.19 -13.53 -11.07
CA SER A 162 -8.92 -12.96 -9.74
C SER A 162 -9.31 -11.48 -9.76
N LEU A 163 -10.07 -11.07 -8.76
CA LEU A 163 -10.41 -9.66 -8.52
C LEU A 163 -9.55 -9.12 -7.39
N ILE A 164 -9.06 -7.90 -7.56
CA ILE A 164 -8.39 -7.15 -6.50
C ILE A 164 -9.41 -6.13 -5.99
N HIS A 165 -9.75 -6.21 -4.71
CA HIS A 165 -10.57 -5.24 -4.02
C HIS A 165 -9.67 -4.26 -3.26
N ILE A 166 -9.97 -2.99 -3.38
CA ILE A 166 -9.18 -1.91 -2.76
C ILE A 166 -10.09 -1.05 -1.90
#